data_c8e38e46e51787173ef86367fc96908a
#
_entry.id   c8e38e46e51787173ef86367fc96908a
#
_cell.length_a   1.000
_cell.length_b   1.000
_cell.length_c   1.000
_cell.angle_alpha   90.00
_cell.angle_beta   90.00
_cell.angle_gamma   90.00
#
_symmetry.space_group_name_H-M   'P 1'
#
loop_
_entity.id
_entity.type
_entity.pdbx_description
1 polymer ?
#
loop_
_entity_poly.entity_id
_entity_poly.type
_entity_poly.pdbx_seq_one_letter_code
_entity_poly.pdbx_strand_id
1 'polypeptide(L)'
;MNAGRYIFSQIVDFLPKRKFERIMEHRTKHKVEDRTLGWQLSYWGQLLVLMFGQLLGCRSLRELTDITTAHRKKSFHLGFGKEAVDRNILSRCNANRDWHVFEEFSNHMIAMAQEARIDREFCIGGKFYAFDSSTIDLCMSVYDWAKFRSTKSGIKLHTQLDIVTQIPVMINITNASVHDVNAMDIIDYEPLAGYIFDRGYWDLERLHKIEELGAFFVIREKSKPKFVVEDGMDMPENGNILQDYTVRFSGKRNASNYPSRIRRIVAYIPDLKRSFVFYTNNFFLAAEQIVFLYKNRWQVELFFKWIKQHLRSRHSGVTPRLPSEYKSMRPSALTASSQ
;
A
#
# COMPACT_ATOMS: atom_id res chain seq x y z
N MET A 1 10.47 -7.69 33.01
CA MET A 1 11.42 -8.35 32.08
C MET A 1 10.89 -9.74 31.79
N ASN A 2 10.63 -10.08 30.52
CA ASN A 2 10.12 -11.40 30.10
C ASN A 2 11.27 -12.40 29.93
N ALA A 3 12.09 -12.56 30.97
CA ALA A 3 13.22 -13.47 30.95
C ALA A 3 12.71 -14.92 30.72
N GLY A 4 13.20 -15.58 29.68
CA GLY A 4 12.88 -16.98 29.35
C GLY A 4 11.78 -17.19 28.30
N ARG A 5 11.09 -16.15 27.81
CA ARG A 5 10.13 -16.27 26.68
C ARG A 5 10.82 -16.05 25.33
N TYR A 6 10.42 -16.82 24.34
CA TYR A 6 10.91 -16.64 22.96
C TYR A 6 10.44 -15.31 22.40
N ILE A 7 11.31 -14.62 21.64
CA ILE A 7 11.00 -13.33 21.00
C ILE A 7 9.71 -13.42 20.18
N PHE A 8 9.53 -14.49 19.42
CA PHE A 8 8.30 -14.68 18.63
C PHE A 8 7.04 -14.72 19.51
N SER A 9 7.09 -15.43 20.66
CA SER A 9 5.94 -15.46 21.60
C SER A 9 5.61 -14.06 22.12
N GLN A 10 6.61 -13.23 22.35
CA GLN A 10 6.39 -11.84 22.78
C GLN A 10 5.72 -11.01 21.68
N ILE A 11 6.10 -11.22 20.41
CA ILE A 11 5.42 -10.56 19.27
C ILE A 11 3.97 -11.02 19.18
N VAL A 12 3.70 -12.31 19.36
CA VAL A 12 2.35 -12.87 19.30
C VAL A 12 1.43 -12.30 20.41
N ASP A 13 1.98 -11.97 21.57
CA ASP A 13 1.20 -11.36 22.66
C ASP A 13 0.60 -9.99 22.29
N PHE A 14 1.18 -9.27 21.32
CA PHE A 14 0.60 -8.00 20.80
C PHE A 14 -0.55 -8.21 19.81
N LEU A 15 -0.74 -9.43 19.30
CA LEU A 15 -1.79 -9.69 18.32
C LEU A 15 -3.14 -9.93 19.03
N PRO A 16 -4.19 -9.19 18.69
CA PRO A 16 -5.50 -9.31 19.31
C PRO A 16 -6.24 -10.57 18.82
N LYS A 17 -5.86 -11.73 19.33
CA LYS A 17 -6.38 -13.06 18.93
C LYS A 17 -7.90 -13.12 18.92
N ARG A 18 -8.56 -12.58 19.94
CA ARG A 18 -10.05 -12.57 20.03
C ARG A 18 -10.68 -11.78 18.87
N LYS A 19 -10.03 -10.71 18.39
CA LYS A 19 -10.50 -9.96 17.23
C LYS A 19 -10.34 -10.79 15.95
N PHE A 20 -9.20 -11.44 15.79
CA PHE A 20 -8.98 -12.37 14.69
C PHE A 20 -10.03 -13.50 14.64
N GLU A 21 -10.30 -14.12 15.75
CA GLU A 21 -11.30 -15.19 15.86
C GLU A 21 -12.70 -14.71 15.46
N ARG A 22 -13.12 -13.52 15.89
CA ARG A 22 -14.41 -12.91 15.47
C ARG A 22 -14.47 -12.65 13.96
N ILE A 23 -13.38 -12.13 13.37
CA ILE A 23 -13.29 -11.92 11.93
C ILE A 23 -13.42 -13.26 11.20
N MET A 24 -12.66 -14.25 11.63
CA MET A 24 -12.70 -15.61 11.07
C MET A 24 -14.10 -16.21 11.15
N GLU A 25 -14.74 -16.19 12.31
CA GLU A 25 -16.11 -16.69 12.51
C GLU A 25 -17.12 -15.99 11.59
N HIS A 26 -17.03 -14.66 11.46
CA HIS A 26 -17.93 -13.89 10.60
C HIS A 26 -17.76 -14.28 9.11
N ARG A 27 -16.52 -14.44 8.66
CA ARG A 27 -16.18 -14.76 7.27
C ARG A 27 -16.43 -16.22 6.90
N THR A 28 -16.33 -17.14 7.84
CA THR A 28 -16.37 -18.59 7.56
C THR A 28 -17.69 -19.27 7.94
N LYS A 29 -18.68 -18.53 8.43
CA LYS A 29 -19.99 -19.07 8.92
C LYS A 29 -20.67 -20.06 7.96
N HIS A 30 -20.45 -19.93 6.65
CA HIS A 30 -21.12 -20.71 5.61
C HIS A 30 -20.20 -21.73 4.89
N LYS A 31 -18.92 -21.88 5.31
CA LYS A 31 -17.96 -22.75 4.62
C LYS A 31 -17.73 -24.04 5.42
N VAL A 32 -18.38 -25.13 4.99
CA VAL A 32 -18.28 -26.45 5.63
C VAL A 32 -16.88 -27.07 5.46
N GLU A 33 -16.19 -26.79 4.37
CA GLU A 33 -14.87 -27.34 4.03
C GLU A 33 -13.75 -26.92 4.98
N ASP A 34 -13.91 -25.81 5.67
CA ASP A 34 -12.92 -25.30 6.61
C ASP A 34 -12.87 -26.07 7.94
N ARG A 35 -13.92 -26.84 8.28
CA ARG A 35 -13.97 -27.58 9.54
C ARG A 35 -12.93 -28.70 9.59
N THR A 36 -12.77 -29.44 8.51
CA THR A 36 -11.82 -30.58 8.44
C THR A 36 -10.35 -30.13 8.45
N LEU A 37 -10.02 -29.01 7.77
CA LEU A 37 -8.68 -28.43 7.79
C LEU A 37 -8.39 -27.71 9.12
N GLY A 38 -9.41 -27.16 9.79
CA GLY A 38 -9.29 -26.46 11.06
C GLY A 38 -8.80 -27.34 12.21
N TRP A 39 -9.10 -28.64 12.20
CA TRP A 39 -8.63 -29.60 13.21
C TRP A 39 -7.11 -29.84 13.14
N GLN A 40 -6.52 -29.75 11.93
CA GLN A 40 -5.10 -30.02 11.71
C GLN A 40 -4.26 -28.73 11.83
N LEU A 41 -4.78 -27.59 11.37
CA LEU A 41 -4.15 -26.30 11.46
C LEU A 41 -5.23 -25.21 11.50
N SER A 42 -5.37 -24.51 12.63
CA SER A 42 -6.32 -23.40 12.73
C SER A 42 -5.92 -22.21 11.84
N TYR A 43 -6.85 -21.30 11.52
CA TYR A 43 -6.53 -20.04 10.85
C TYR A 43 -5.49 -19.22 11.63
N TRP A 44 -5.62 -19.18 12.95
CA TRP A 44 -4.66 -18.55 13.82
C TRP A 44 -3.28 -19.20 13.71
N GLY A 45 -3.24 -20.54 13.78
CA GLY A 45 -2.00 -21.30 13.60
C GLY A 45 -1.35 -21.05 12.25
N GLN A 46 -2.14 -20.98 11.16
CA GLN A 46 -1.64 -20.62 9.82
C GLN A 46 -1.01 -19.21 9.81
N LEU A 47 -1.69 -18.21 10.39
CA LEU A 47 -1.16 -16.86 10.50
C LEU A 47 0.20 -16.87 11.20
N LEU A 48 0.26 -17.51 12.39
CA LEU A 48 1.50 -17.53 13.17
C LEU A 48 2.64 -18.27 12.47
N VAL A 49 2.36 -19.39 11.81
CA VAL A 49 3.37 -20.15 11.07
C VAL A 49 3.92 -19.32 9.90
N LEU A 50 3.05 -18.66 9.15
CA LEU A 50 3.48 -17.80 8.04
C LEU A 50 4.27 -16.57 8.52
N MET A 51 3.84 -15.93 9.60
CA MET A 51 4.58 -14.83 10.22
C MET A 51 5.96 -15.29 10.70
N PHE A 52 6.04 -16.45 11.35
CA PHE A 52 7.30 -17.02 11.79
C PHE A 52 8.23 -17.28 10.62
N GLY A 53 7.72 -17.85 9.53
CA GLY A 53 8.48 -18.08 8.31
C GLY A 53 9.04 -16.80 7.69
N GLN A 54 8.26 -15.72 7.68
CA GLN A 54 8.70 -14.40 7.19
C GLN A 54 9.80 -13.81 8.08
N LEU A 55 9.64 -13.87 9.39
CA LEU A 55 10.63 -13.35 10.33
C LEU A 55 11.96 -14.10 10.26
N LEU A 56 11.92 -15.42 10.02
CA LEU A 56 13.13 -16.24 9.82
C LEU A 56 13.70 -16.12 8.41
N GLY A 57 12.96 -15.49 7.48
CA GLY A 57 13.35 -15.37 6.08
C GLY A 57 13.35 -16.70 5.33
N CYS A 58 12.44 -17.63 5.67
CA CYS A 58 12.26 -18.90 4.98
C CYS A 58 11.94 -18.67 3.49
N ARG A 59 12.56 -19.49 2.62
CA ARG A 59 12.43 -19.37 1.16
C ARG A 59 11.33 -20.24 0.57
N SER A 60 10.84 -21.20 1.35
CA SER A 60 9.81 -22.17 0.90
C SER A 60 9.01 -22.71 2.05
N LEU A 61 7.82 -23.27 1.74
CA LEU A 61 7.03 -23.99 2.74
C LEU A 61 7.77 -25.23 3.27
N ARG A 62 8.62 -25.86 2.45
CA ARG A 62 9.44 -26.99 2.89
C ARG A 62 10.40 -26.55 4.00
N GLU A 63 11.20 -25.50 3.74
CA GLU A 63 12.14 -24.94 4.72
C GLU A 63 11.42 -24.54 6.02
N LEU A 64 10.25 -23.89 5.90
CA LEU A 64 9.43 -23.51 7.04
C LEU A 64 8.98 -24.72 7.85
N THR A 65 8.46 -25.75 7.19
CA THR A 65 7.99 -26.98 7.87
C THR A 65 9.15 -27.80 8.45
N ASP A 66 10.30 -27.83 7.79
CA ASP A 66 11.50 -28.50 8.30
C ASP A 66 11.99 -27.83 9.59
N ILE A 67 12.02 -26.48 9.62
CA ILE A 67 12.39 -25.69 10.81
C ILE A 67 11.37 -25.91 11.94
N THR A 68 10.06 -25.88 11.65
CA THR A 68 9.04 -26.12 12.68
C THR A 68 9.10 -27.55 13.23
N THR A 69 9.43 -28.52 12.39
CA THR A 69 9.61 -29.92 12.78
C THR A 69 10.86 -30.10 13.65
N ALA A 70 11.98 -29.51 13.27
CA ALA A 70 13.21 -29.54 14.06
C ALA A 70 13.02 -28.91 15.46
N HIS A 71 12.12 -27.95 15.57
CA HIS A 71 11.78 -27.29 16.82
C HIS A 71 10.45 -27.74 17.44
N ARG A 72 9.94 -28.92 17.11
CA ARG A 72 8.63 -29.45 17.54
C ARG A 72 8.39 -29.28 19.06
N LYS A 73 9.38 -29.55 19.89
CA LYS A 73 9.28 -29.37 21.35
C LYS A 73 8.99 -27.91 21.77
N LYS A 74 9.31 -26.94 20.91
CA LYS A 74 9.09 -25.51 21.14
C LYS A 74 7.82 -24.99 20.46
N SER A 75 7.22 -25.75 19.54
CA SER A 75 6.08 -25.36 18.73
C SER A 75 4.87 -24.93 19.57
N PHE A 76 4.62 -25.61 20.67
CA PHE A 76 3.57 -25.24 21.62
C PHE A 76 3.76 -23.83 22.19
N HIS A 77 4.99 -23.49 22.58
CA HIS A 77 5.32 -22.15 23.11
C HIS A 77 5.29 -21.05 22.04
N LEU A 78 5.38 -21.44 20.76
CA LEU A 78 5.28 -20.54 19.62
C LEU A 78 3.83 -20.37 19.13
N GLY A 79 2.87 -21.12 19.72
CA GLY A 79 1.46 -21.03 19.37
C GLY A 79 1.05 -21.88 18.16
N PHE A 80 1.93 -22.76 17.65
CA PHE A 80 1.63 -23.61 16.48
C PHE A 80 0.85 -24.88 16.81
N GLY A 81 0.59 -25.16 18.10
CA GLY A 81 -0.02 -26.40 18.55
C GLY A 81 1.02 -27.45 19.00
N LYS A 82 0.54 -28.65 19.29
CA LYS A 82 1.40 -29.77 19.80
C LYS A 82 2.05 -30.56 18.68
N GLU A 83 1.43 -30.59 17.49
CA GLU A 83 1.89 -31.37 16.36
C GLU A 83 2.80 -30.51 15.44
N ALA A 84 3.67 -31.21 14.69
CA ALA A 84 4.47 -30.58 13.66
C ALA A 84 3.56 -30.06 12.53
N VAL A 85 3.89 -28.91 11.96
CA VAL A 85 3.13 -28.33 10.85
C VAL A 85 3.42 -29.14 9.58
N ASP A 86 2.42 -29.84 9.07
CA ASP A 86 2.54 -30.57 7.80
C ASP A 86 2.49 -29.62 6.60
N ARG A 87 3.43 -29.83 5.66
CA ARG A 87 3.56 -29.00 4.47
C ARG A 87 2.33 -29.04 3.56
N ASN A 88 1.73 -30.24 3.39
CA ASN A 88 0.59 -30.40 2.49
C ASN A 88 -0.65 -29.75 3.09
N ILE A 89 -0.80 -29.83 4.41
CA ILE A 89 -1.88 -29.16 5.14
C ILE A 89 -1.73 -27.65 5.01
N LEU A 90 -0.55 -27.09 5.26
CA LEU A 90 -0.28 -25.66 5.12
C LEU A 90 -0.52 -25.17 3.68
N SER A 91 -0.09 -25.95 2.68
CA SER A 91 -0.33 -25.65 1.27
C SER A 91 -1.82 -25.65 0.93
N ARG A 92 -2.60 -26.63 1.41
CA ARG A 92 -4.06 -26.68 1.21
C ARG A 92 -4.77 -25.52 1.91
N CYS A 93 -4.35 -25.18 3.13
CA CYS A 93 -4.87 -23.99 3.83
C CYS A 93 -4.65 -22.73 3.02
N ASN A 94 -3.45 -22.51 2.48
CA ASN A 94 -3.14 -21.35 1.66
C ASN A 94 -3.93 -21.30 0.34
N ALA A 95 -4.27 -22.47 -0.23
CA ALA A 95 -4.99 -22.54 -1.50
C ALA A 95 -6.51 -22.34 -1.36
N ASN A 96 -7.09 -22.79 -0.26
CA ASN A 96 -8.55 -22.95 -0.14
C ASN A 96 -9.20 -21.99 0.86
N ARG A 97 -8.44 -21.46 1.82
CA ARG A 97 -8.98 -20.58 2.85
C ARG A 97 -9.30 -19.19 2.33
N ASP A 98 -10.27 -18.56 2.97
CA ASP A 98 -10.65 -17.19 2.69
C ASP A 98 -9.54 -16.23 3.15
N TRP A 99 -8.84 -15.65 2.20
CA TRP A 99 -7.74 -14.71 2.46
C TRP A 99 -8.23 -13.38 3.04
N HIS A 100 -9.50 -13.02 2.84
CA HIS A 100 -10.07 -11.80 3.42
C HIS A 100 -10.05 -11.79 4.96
N VAL A 101 -10.00 -12.96 5.60
CA VAL A 101 -9.79 -13.06 7.06
C VAL A 101 -8.48 -12.38 7.46
N PHE A 102 -7.41 -12.63 6.69
CA PHE A 102 -6.08 -12.06 6.94
C PHE A 102 -6.01 -10.59 6.55
N GLU A 103 -6.67 -10.20 5.46
CA GLU A 103 -6.77 -8.82 5.01
C GLU A 103 -7.48 -7.94 6.05
N GLU A 104 -8.68 -8.35 6.49
CA GLU A 104 -9.45 -7.61 7.50
C GLU A 104 -8.70 -7.51 8.82
N PHE A 105 -8.00 -8.57 9.22
CA PHE A 105 -7.15 -8.53 10.40
C PHE A 105 -5.94 -7.61 10.22
N SER A 106 -5.32 -7.60 9.05
CA SER A 106 -4.22 -6.68 8.71
C SER A 106 -4.67 -5.23 8.79
N ASN A 107 -5.85 -4.91 8.26
CA ASN A 107 -6.42 -3.56 8.34
C ASN A 107 -6.69 -3.13 9.79
N HIS A 108 -7.17 -4.06 10.63
CA HIS A 108 -7.32 -3.80 12.06
C HIS A 108 -5.99 -3.53 12.76
N MET A 109 -4.93 -4.30 12.43
CA MET A 109 -3.59 -4.07 12.98
C MET A 109 -3.01 -2.72 12.54
N ILE A 110 -3.24 -2.31 11.31
CA ILE A 110 -2.86 -1.00 10.78
C ILE A 110 -3.53 0.11 11.60
N ALA A 111 -4.84 0.04 11.82
CA ALA A 111 -5.58 1.02 12.61
C ALA A 111 -5.03 1.12 14.05
N MET A 112 -4.79 -0.01 14.72
CA MET A 112 -4.17 -0.04 16.05
C MET A 112 -2.77 0.60 16.06
N ALA A 113 -1.96 0.35 15.04
CA ALA A 113 -0.62 0.91 14.95
C ALA A 113 -0.65 2.43 14.75
N GLN A 114 -1.62 2.95 13.99
CA GLN A 114 -1.83 4.38 13.81
C GLN A 114 -2.26 5.08 15.10
N GLU A 115 -3.17 4.48 15.86
CA GLU A 115 -3.60 5.00 17.16
C GLU A 115 -2.45 5.04 18.19
N ALA A 116 -1.56 4.06 18.16
CA ALA A 116 -0.45 3.95 19.09
C ALA A 116 0.71 4.91 18.77
N ARG A 117 0.82 5.40 17.53
CA ARG A 117 1.93 6.23 17.09
C ARG A 117 1.54 7.70 17.08
N ILE A 118 2.12 8.45 18.00
CA ILE A 118 2.06 9.92 18.01
C ILE A 118 3.42 10.42 17.54
N ASP A 119 3.52 10.87 16.29
CA ASP A 119 4.74 11.52 15.81
C ASP A 119 4.67 13.01 16.18
N ARG A 120 5.59 13.44 17.05
CA ARG A 120 5.67 14.82 17.56
C ARG A 120 6.57 15.71 16.72
N GLU A 121 7.28 15.16 15.74
CA GLU A 121 8.26 15.90 14.95
C GLU A 121 7.70 16.47 13.66
N PHE A 122 6.50 16.05 13.24
CA PHE A 122 5.88 16.55 12.03
C PHE A 122 5.19 17.89 12.28
N CYS A 123 5.80 18.97 11.76
CA CYS A 123 5.38 20.36 12.04
C CYS A 123 4.15 20.83 11.26
N ILE A 124 3.59 20.06 10.35
CA ILE A 124 2.42 20.44 9.55
C ILE A 124 1.20 19.70 10.11
N GLY A 125 0.22 20.46 10.62
CA GLY A 125 -1.04 19.89 11.09
C GLY A 125 -1.89 19.35 9.94
N GLY A 126 -2.57 18.23 10.16
CA GLY A 126 -3.46 17.60 9.20
C GLY A 126 -3.04 16.17 8.82
N LYS A 127 -3.85 15.53 7.99
CA LYS A 127 -3.60 14.19 7.46
C LYS A 127 -2.94 14.30 6.08
N PHE A 128 -1.80 13.66 5.91
CA PHE A 128 -1.07 13.67 4.65
C PHE A 128 -0.65 12.27 4.25
N TYR A 129 -0.99 11.87 3.04
CA TYR A 129 -0.78 10.54 2.53
C TYR A 129 0.08 10.55 1.26
N ALA A 130 1.17 9.78 1.26
CA ALA A 130 1.90 9.47 0.05
C ALA A 130 1.27 8.26 -0.63
N PHE A 131 0.94 8.37 -1.91
CA PHE A 131 0.42 7.26 -2.69
C PHE A 131 1.41 6.86 -3.77
N ASP A 132 1.72 5.57 -3.85
CA ASP A 132 2.57 5.04 -4.90
C ASP A 132 2.29 3.54 -5.13
N SER A 133 2.84 3.01 -6.20
CA SER A 133 2.69 1.60 -6.59
C SER A 133 4.04 0.95 -6.78
N SER A 134 4.14 -0.32 -6.44
CA SER A 134 5.34 -1.09 -6.69
C SER A 134 5.03 -2.49 -7.20
N THR A 135 5.75 -2.92 -8.25
CA THR A 135 5.61 -4.27 -8.78
C THR A 135 6.44 -5.25 -7.96
N ILE A 136 5.82 -6.35 -7.58
CA ILE A 136 6.47 -7.53 -6.99
C ILE A 136 6.49 -8.62 -8.05
N ASP A 137 7.68 -8.99 -8.49
CA ASP A 137 7.87 -10.05 -9.47
C ASP A 137 7.51 -11.41 -8.86
N LEU A 138 6.77 -12.21 -9.61
CA LEU A 138 6.37 -13.55 -9.25
C LEU A 138 6.99 -14.58 -10.20
N CYS A 139 7.15 -15.81 -9.73
CA CYS A 139 7.60 -16.91 -10.56
C CYS A 139 6.54 -17.27 -11.62
N MET A 140 6.87 -17.10 -12.90
CA MET A 140 5.91 -17.27 -14.00
C MET A 140 5.37 -18.70 -14.11
N SER A 141 6.18 -19.72 -13.78
CA SER A 141 5.76 -21.12 -13.82
C SER A 141 4.73 -21.49 -12.74
N VAL A 142 4.63 -20.67 -11.69
CA VAL A 142 3.71 -20.88 -10.55
C VAL A 142 2.51 -19.94 -10.64
N TYR A 143 2.69 -18.73 -11.23
CA TYR A 143 1.71 -17.64 -11.23
C TYR A 143 1.39 -17.19 -12.65
N ASP A 144 0.96 -18.10 -13.50
CA ASP A 144 0.62 -17.82 -14.91
C ASP A 144 -0.54 -16.83 -15.06
N TRP A 145 -1.46 -16.78 -14.10
CA TRP A 145 -2.56 -15.83 -14.04
C TRP A 145 -2.10 -14.38 -13.84
N ALA A 146 -0.89 -14.16 -13.26
CA ALA A 146 -0.32 -12.85 -13.00
C ALA A 146 0.62 -12.37 -14.13
N LYS A 147 0.53 -12.96 -15.32
CA LYS A 147 1.30 -12.52 -16.50
C LYS A 147 0.95 -11.10 -16.89
N PHE A 148 1.96 -10.25 -17.01
CA PHE A 148 1.81 -8.88 -17.52
C PHE A 148 2.73 -8.56 -18.71
N ARG A 149 3.72 -9.43 -18.96
CA ARG A 149 4.54 -9.45 -20.17
C ARG A 149 4.73 -10.90 -20.61
N SER A 150 5.17 -11.13 -21.84
CA SER A 150 5.44 -12.48 -22.37
C SER A 150 6.37 -13.33 -21.48
N THR A 151 7.29 -12.67 -20.77
CA THR A 151 8.32 -13.31 -19.95
C THR A 151 8.25 -12.99 -18.47
N LYS A 152 7.20 -12.27 -17.99
CA LYS A 152 7.11 -11.83 -16.60
C LYS A 152 5.72 -11.97 -16.04
N SER A 153 5.65 -12.48 -14.82
CA SER A 153 4.47 -12.45 -13.96
C SER A 153 4.74 -11.58 -12.74
N GLY A 154 3.72 -10.87 -12.27
CA GLY A 154 3.85 -10.01 -11.11
C GLY A 154 2.53 -9.46 -10.64
N ILE A 155 2.52 -9.04 -9.41
CA ILE A 155 1.45 -8.25 -8.81
C ILE A 155 1.94 -6.84 -8.59
N LYS A 156 1.01 -5.91 -8.56
CA LYS A 156 1.28 -4.52 -8.20
C LYS A 156 0.66 -4.23 -6.85
N LEU A 157 1.48 -3.71 -5.97
CA LEU A 157 1.10 -3.28 -4.64
C LEU A 157 0.89 -1.77 -4.68
N HIS A 158 -0.36 -1.33 -4.53
CA HIS A 158 -0.73 0.07 -4.40
C HIS A 158 -0.84 0.39 -2.92
N THR A 159 -0.11 1.40 -2.49
CA THR A 159 -0.03 1.73 -1.07
C THR A 159 -0.28 3.21 -0.84
N GLN A 160 -1.19 3.51 0.07
CA GLN A 160 -1.37 4.82 0.67
C GLN A 160 -0.67 4.79 2.04
N LEU A 161 0.38 5.57 2.17
CA LEU A 161 1.21 5.67 3.37
C LEU A 161 0.94 7.00 4.07
N ASP A 162 0.56 6.97 5.31
CA ASP A 162 0.54 8.17 6.15
C ASP A 162 1.99 8.63 6.37
N ILE A 163 2.32 9.84 5.89
CA ILE A 163 3.69 10.35 5.97
C ILE A 163 4.10 10.79 7.37
N VAL A 164 3.13 11.04 8.25
CA VAL A 164 3.36 11.43 9.65
C VAL A 164 3.73 10.19 10.47
N THR A 165 2.93 9.14 10.38
CA THR A 165 3.14 7.92 11.16
C THR A 165 4.04 6.91 10.46
N GLN A 166 4.27 7.05 9.15
CA GLN A 166 4.97 6.08 8.28
C GLN A 166 4.31 4.69 8.28
N ILE A 167 3.03 4.64 8.57
CA ILE A 167 2.23 3.42 8.58
C ILE A 167 1.32 3.44 7.35
N PRO A 168 1.19 2.34 6.58
CA PRO A 168 0.23 2.28 5.50
C PRO A 168 -1.20 2.36 6.04
N VAL A 169 -2.05 3.16 5.41
CA VAL A 169 -3.49 3.23 5.70
C VAL A 169 -4.30 2.36 4.74
N MET A 170 -3.75 2.12 3.55
CA MET A 170 -4.35 1.26 2.55
C MET A 170 -3.26 0.49 1.81
N ILE A 171 -3.50 -0.80 1.60
CA ILE A 171 -2.71 -1.65 0.73
C ILE A 171 -3.69 -2.39 -0.18
N ASN A 172 -3.58 -2.18 -1.49
CA ASN A 172 -4.37 -2.88 -2.48
C ASN A 172 -3.46 -3.64 -3.46
N ILE A 173 -3.84 -4.86 -3.81
CA ILE A 173 -3.06 -5.74 -4.67
C ILE A 173 -3.80 -5.94 -5.98
N THR A 174 -3.14 -5.61 -7.09
CA THR A 174 -3.69 -5.83 -8.43
C THR A 174 -2.72 -6.63 -9.29
N ASN A 175 -3.19 -7.04 -10.48
CA ASN A 175 -2.28 -7.56 -11.50
C ASN A 175 -1.32 -6.44 -11.95
N ALA A 176 -0.05 -6.78 -12.21
CA ALA A 176 0.96 -5.81 -12.63
C ALA A 176 0.66 -5.12 -13.98
N SER A 177 -0.31 -5.60 -14.74
CA SER A 177 -0.78 -4.95 -15.97
C SER A 177 -1.62 -3.70 -15.74
N VAL A 178 -2.16 -3.49 -14.54
CA VAL A 178 -2.98 -2.33 -14.21
C VAL A 178 -2.09 -1.08 -14.22
N HIS A 179 -2.52 -0.03 -14.94
CA HIS A 179 -1.82 1.25 -14.95
C HIS A 179 -1.92 1.95 -13.59
N ASP A 180 -0.82 2.55 -13.14
CA ASP A 180 -0.74 3.19 -11.82
C ASP A 180 -1.80 4.27 -11.63
N VAL A 181 -2.07 5.07 -12.66
CA VAL A 181 -3.06 6.15 -12.60
C VAL A 181 -4.48 5.66 -12.28
N ASN A 182 -4.83 4.45 -12.71
CA ASN A 182 -6.15 3.87 -12.42
C ASN A 182 -6.30 3.50 -10.93
N ALA A 183 -5.20 3.34 -10.22
CA ALA A 183 -5.24 3.08 -8.79
C ALA A 183 -5.64 4.32 -7.97
N MET A 184 -5.68 5.51 -8.57
CA MET A 184 -6.27 6.68 -7.93
C MET A 184 -7.79 6.51 -7.69
N ASP A 185 -8.46 5.70 -8.50
CA ASP A 185 -9.92 5.49 -8.41
C ASP A 185 -10.33 4.57 -7.23
N ILE A 186 -9.37 3.87 -6.61
CA ILE A 186 -9.62 3.02 -5.44
C ILE A 186 -9.36 3.71 -4.10
N ILE A 187 -8.87 4.94 -4.13
CA ILE A 187 -8.60 5.72 -2.91
C ILE A 187 -9.92 6.30 -2.40
N ASP A 188 -10.19 6.07 -1.13
CA ASP A 188 -11.25 6.78 -0.42
C ASP A 188 -10.70 8.13 0.07
N TYR A 189 -11.03 9.20 -0.67
CA TYR A 189 -10.49 10.53 -0.41
C TYR A 189 -11.21 11.19 0.75
N GLU A 190 -10.48 11.42 1.84
CA GLU A 190 -10.99 12.11 3.01
C GLU A 190 -10.97 13.63 2.77
N PRO A 191 -12.08 14.36 3.03
CA PRO A 191 -12.07 15.83 2.98
C PRO A 191 -10.99 16.42 3.92
N LEU A 192 -10.35 17.49 3.47
CA LEU A 192 -9.26 18.19 4.18
C LEU A 192 -7.95 17.41 4.31
N ALA A 193 -7.88 16.17 3.88
CA ALA A 193 -6.62 15.42 3.81
C ALA A 193 -5.82 15.78 2.55
N GLY A 194 -4.50 15.69 2.63
CA GLY A 194 -3.58 15.94 1.53
C GLY A 194 -3.00 14.65 0.94
N TYR A 195 -3.06 14.49 -0.38
CA TYR A 195 -2.56 13.33 -1.11
C TYR A 195 -1.39 13.69 -1.99
N ILE A 196 -0.26 13.03 -1.81
CA ILE A 196 0.99 13.32 -2.49
C ILE A 196 1.27 12.24 -3.53
N PHE A 197 1.34 12.64 -4.81
CA PHE A 197 1.50 11.74 -5.95
C PHE A 197 2.81 12.00 -6.69
N ASP A 198 3.38 10.95 -7.28
CA ASP A 198 4.44 11.14 -8.28
C ASP A 198 3.84 11.58 -9.63
N ARG A 199 4.70 12.09 -10.52
CA ARG A 199 4.34 12.50 -11.88
C ARG A 199 3.65 11.40 -12.71
N GLY A 200 3.79 10.13 -12.34
CA GLY A 200 3.14 9.01 -12.98
C GLY A 200 1.61 9.06 -12.88
N TYR A 201 1.11 9.72 -11.85
CA TYR A 201 -0.32 9.90 -11.54
C TYR A 201 -0.90 11.20 -12.13
N TRP A 202 -0.21 11.85 -13.06
CA TRP A 202 -0.67 13.08 -13.68
C TRP A 202 -1.90 12.84 -14.56
N ASP A 203 -3.06 13.09 -14.01
CA ASP A 203 -4.37 13.03 -14.65
C ASP A 203 -5.25 14.16 -14.11
N LEU A 204 -5.49 15.17 -14.95
CA LEU A 204 -6.18 16.39 -14.52
C LEU A 204 -7.64 16.16 -14.13
N GLU A 205 -8.32 15.23 -14.77
CA GLU A 205 -9.72 14.90 -14.42
C GLU A 205 -9.79 14.26 -13.02
N ARG A 206 -8.88 13.33 -12.72
CA ARG A 206 -8.82 12.71 -11.40
C ARG A 206 -8.40 13.70 -10.31
N LEU A 207 -7.44 14.58 -10.61
CA LEU A 207 -7.04 15.64 -9.70
C LEU A 207 -8.18 16.62 -9.40
N HIS A 208 -9.01 16.93 -10.41
CA HIS A 208 -10.18 17.76 -10.20
C HIS A 208 -11.24 17.07 -9.31
N LYS A 209 -11.47 15.77 -9.49
CA LYS A 209 -12.33 14.98 -8.59
C LYS A 209 -11.86 15.01 -7.13
N ILE A 210 -10.54 14.98 -6.89
CA ILE A 210 -10.00 15.12 -5.52
C ILE A 210 -10.39 16.49 -4.93
N GLU A 211 -10.28 17.56 -5.71
CA GLU A 211 -10.70 18.90 -5.29
C GLU A 211 -12.20 18.96 -4.99
N GLU A 212 -13.05 18.39 -5.87
CA GLU A 212 -14.50 18.33 -5.69
C GLU A 212 -14.91 17.59 -4.42
N LEU A 213 -14.12 16.59 -3.99
CA LEU A 213 -14.30 15.88 -2.72
C LEU A 213 -13.80 16.66 -1.51
N GLY A 214 -13.29 17.87 -1.68
CA GLY A 214 -12.76 18.72 -0.61
C GLY A 214 -11.41 18.27 -0.07
N ALA A 215 -10.71 17.41 -0.80
CA ALA A 215 -9.36 16.96 -0.46
C ALA A 215 -8.29 17.77 -1.19
N PHE A 216 -7.06 17.71 -0.70
CA PHE A 216 -5.92 18.38 -1.28
C PHE A 216 -4.99 17.38 -1.98
N PHE A 217 -4.27 17.87 -3.00
CA PHE A 217 -3.21 17.07 -3.59
C PHE A 217 -1.93 17.88 -3.79
N VAL A 218 -0.82 17.18 -3.87
CA VAL A 218 0.48 17.69 -4.33
C VAL A 218 1.02 16.73 -5.37
N ILE A 219 1.29 17.22 -6.57
CA ILE A 219 1.80 16.41 -7.67
C ILE A 219 2.93 17.12 -8.40
N ARG A 220 3.92 16.35 -8.86
CA ARG A 220 5.00 16.87 -9.69
C ARG A 220 4.58 16.93 -11.16
N GLU A 221 4.99 17.99 -11.85
CA GLU A 221 4.75 18.17 -13.28
C GLU A 221 5.31 17.00 -14.11
N LYS A 222 4.47 16.46 -15.00
CA LYS A 222 4.86 15.42 -15.97
C LYS A 222 5.07 16.00 -17.37
N SER A 223 4.21 16.91 -17.76
CA SER A 223 4.22 17.59 -19.06
C SER A 223 4.16 19.10 -18.80
N LYS A 224 4.60 19.89 -19.76
CA LYS A 224 4.49 21.34 -19.66
C LYS A 224 3.10 21.80 -20.16
N PRO A 225 2.08 21.80 -19.31
CA PRO A 225 0.75 22.21 -19.71
C PRO A 225 0.75 23.71 -20.02
N LYS A 226 -0.08 24.14 -20.99
CA LYS A 226 -0.32 25.55 -21.23
C LYS A 226 -1.20 26.09 -20.09
N PHE A 227 -0.82 27.24 -19.55
CA PHE A 227 -1.56 27.92 -18.48
C PHE A 227 -1.49 29.44 -18.65
N VAL A 228 -2.38 30.15 -17.98
CA VAL A 228 -2.37 31.59 -17.79
C VAL A 228 -2.13 31.83 -16.30
N VAL A 229 -1.23 32.77 -16.00
CA VAL A 229 -1.02 33.22 -14.62
C VAL A 229 -2.14 34.19 -14.28
N GLU A 230 -2.83 33.95 -13.20
CA GLU A 230 -3.88 34.83 -12.68
C GLU A 230 -3.36 35.73 -11.56
N ASP A 231 -2.50 35.15 -10.67
CA ASP A 231 -1.97 35.91 -9.53
C ASP A 231 -0.60 35.37 -9.11
N GLY A 232 0.20 36.19 -8.43
CA GLY A 232 1.46 35.83 -7.79
C GLY A 232 1.24 35.67 -6.28
N MET A 233 1.81 34.64 -5.67
CA MET A 233 1.85 34.47 -4.23
C MET A 233 3.12 35.18 -3.69
N ASP A 234 3.04 35.68 -2.44
CA ASP A 234 4.20 36.22 -1.75
C ASP A 234 5.30 35.18 -1.63
N MET A 235 6.48 35.54 -2.12
CA MET A 235 7.66 34.66 -2.05
C MET A 235 8.60 35.11 -0.93
N PRO A 236 9.18 34.20 -0.16
CA PRO A 236 10.21 34.54 0.80
C PRO A 236 11.47 35.11 0.08
N GLU A 237 12.02 36.19 0.58
CA GLU A 237 13.15 36.89 -0.05
C GLU A 237 14.43 36.07 -0.22
N ASN A 238 14.62 35.03 0.62
CA ASN A 238 15.79 34.15 0.61
C ASN A 238 15.37 32.71 0.72
N GLY A 239 14.93 32.08 -0.35
CA GLY A 239 14.45 30.71 -0.30
C GLY A 239 14.75 29.91 -1.56
N ASN A 240 14.53 28.60 -1.45
CA ASN A 240 14.61 27.69 -2.59
C ASN A 240 13.35 27.75 -3.48
N ILE A 241 12.37 28.58 -3.16
CA ILE A 241 11.17 28.80 -3.97
C ILE A 241 11.49 29.83 -5.04
N LEU A 242 11.41 29.43 -6.31
CA LEU A 242 11.72 30.29 -7.46
C LEU A 242 10.47 30.94 -8.04
N GLN A 243 9.31 30.29 -7.95
CA GLN A 243 8.03 30.82 -8.43
C GLN A 243 6.90 30.20 -7.58
N ASP A 244 5.89 31.00 -7.32
CA ASP A 244 4.66 30.58 -6.68
C ASP A 244 3.50 31.37 -7.27
N TYR A 245 2.72 30.75 -8.13
CA TYR A 245 1.66 31.38 -8.90
C TYR A 245 0.35 30.62 -8.80
N THR A 246 -0.73 31.37 -8.73
CA THR A 246 -2.07 30.89 -9.06
C THR A 246 -2.21 30.90 -10.58
N VAL A 247 -2.51 29.74 -11.15
CA VAL A 247 -2.64 29.58 -12.59
C VAL A 247 -3.96 28.90 -12.96
N ARG A 248 -4.38 29.08 -14.20
CA ARG A 248 -5.47 28.33 -14.82
C ARG A 248 -4.97 27.68 -16.10
N PHE A 249 -5.31 26.40 -16.28
CA PHE A 249 -4.92 25.72 -17.52
C PHE A 249 -5.64 26.36 -18.72
N SER A 250 -4.88 26.57 -19.83
CA SER A 250 -5.35 27.23 -21.05
C SER A 250 -5.45 26.19 -22.14
N GLY A 251 -5.59 25.49 -22.71
CA GLY A 251 -5.76 24.51 -23.76
C GLY A 251 -7.09 23.78 -23.58
N LYS A 252 -7.87 23.70 -24.63
CA LYS A 252 -9.24 23.17 -24.60
C LYS A 252 -9.42 21.92 -23.74
N ARG A 253 -8.54 20.92 -23.89
CA ARG A 253 -8.60 19.68 -23.13
C ARG A 253 -8.23 19.86 -21.66
N ASN A 254 -7.14 20.55 -21.35
CA ASN A 254 -6.67 20.71 -19.97
C ASN A 254 -7.60 21.61 -19.17
N ALA A 255 -8.11 22.69 -19.77
CA ALA A 255 -9.08 23.60 -19.16
C ALA A 255 -10.44 22.89 -18.91
N SER A 256 -10.83 21.95 -19.76
CA SER A 256 -12.05 21.15 -19.55
C SER A 256 -11.85 20.13 -18.43
N ASN A 257 -10.68 19.47 -18.35
CA ASN A 257 -10.42 18.44 -17.37
C ASN A 257 -10.13 18.99 -15.96
N TYR A 258 -9.60 20.22 -15.88
CA TYR A 258 -9.36 20.93 -14.62
C TYR A 258 -9.73 22.41 -14.80
N PRO A 259 -10.99 22.78 -14.60
CA PRO A 259 -11.49 24.15 -14.85
C PRO A 259 -11.15 25.12 -13.72
N SER A 260 -10.84 24.61 -12.53
CA SER A 260 -10.52 25.42 -11.34
C SER A 260 -9.14 26.07 -11.43
N ARG A 261 -8.91 27.03 -10.54
CA ARG A 261 -7.58 27.59 -10.30
C ARG A 261 -6.71 26.56 -9.61
N ILE A 262 -5.43 26.55 -9.95
CA ILE A 262 -4.45 25.66 -9.35
C ILE A 262 -3.19 26.44 -9.01
N ARG A 263 -2.52 26.10 -7.93
CA ARG A 263 -1.26 26.71 -7.52
C ARG A 263 -0.10 25.96 -8.16
N ARG A 264 0.81 26.69 -8.77
CA ARG A 264 2.03 26.18 -9.42
C ARG A 264 3.24 26.72 -8.70
N ILE A 265 4.04 25.83 -8.12
CA ILE A 265 5.24 26.16 -7.35
C ILE A 265 6.46 25.63 -8.09
N VAL A 266 7.47 26.48 -8.28
CA VAL A 266 8.79 26.08 -8.79
C VAL A 266 9.79 26.20 -7.65
N ALA A 267 10.41 25.08 -7.27
CA ALA A 267 11.38 25.05 -6.20
C ALA A 267 12.71 24.42 -6.64
N TYR A 268 13.81 25.00 -6.21
CA TYR A 268 15.14 24.41 -6.32
C TYR A 268 15.39 23.47 -5.17
N ILE A 269 15.80 22.25 -5.46
CA ILE A 269 16.14 21.24 -4.44
C ILE A 269 17.66 21.10 -4.38
N PRO A 270 18.33 21.65 -3.35
CA PRO A 270 19.79 21.66 -3.25
C PRO A 270 20.41 20.28 -3.31
N ASP A 271 19.83 19.31 -2.60
CA ASP A 271 20.31 17.91 -2.54
C ASP A 271 20.37 17.25 -3.92
N LEU A 272 19.47 17.65 -4.84
CA LEU A 272 19.36 17.12 -6.20
C LEU A 272 19.95 18.07 -7.25
N LYS A 273 20.40 19.28 -6.86
CA LYS A 273 20.98 20.34 -7.72
C LYS A 273 20.10 20.65 -8.93
N ARG A 274 18.77 20.67 -8.76
CA ARG A 274 17.82 20.96 -9.85
C ARG A 274 16.50 21.51 -9.33
N SER A 275 15.77 22.17 -10.23
CA SER A 275 14.42 22.69 -9.94
C SER A 275 13.35 21.68 -10.32
N PHE A 276 12.25 21.70 -9.56
CA PHE A 276 11.05 20.92 -9.79
C PHE A 276 9.84 21.84 -9.83
N VAL A 277 8.83 21.43 -10.57
CA VAL A 277 7.53 22.08 -10.64
C VAL A 277 6.50 21.22 -9.98
N PHE A 278 5.76 21.80 -9.05
CA PHE A 278 4.67 21.17 -8.31
C PHE A 278 3.36 21.89 -8.62
N TYR A 279 2.28 21.11 -8.64
CA TYR A 279 0.92 21.60 -8.71
C TYR A 279 0.14 21.13 -7.49
N THR A 280 -0.70 22.01 -6.95
CA THR A 280 -1.55 21.73 -5.79
C THR A 280 -2.80 22.62 -5.82
N ASN A 281 -3.89 22.11 -5.27
CA ASN A 281 -5.09 22.89 -4.97
C ASN A 281 -5.08 23.43 -3.51
N ASN A 282 -3.97 23.28 -2.80
CA ASN A 282 -3.82 23.84 -1.46
C ASN A 282 -3.21 25.22 -1.53
N PHE A 283 -3.99 26.25 -1.18
CA PHE A 283 -3.59 27.64 -1.13
C PHE A 283 -3.27 28.13 0.30
N PHE A 284 -3.42 27.28 1.31
CA PHE A 284 -3.26 27.64 2.72
C PHE A 284 -1.85 27.39 3.24
N LEU A 285 -1.21 26.31 2.78
CA LEU A 285 0.15 25.95 3.19
C LEU A 285 1.20 26.82 2.49
N ALA A 286 2.27 27.15 3.20
CA ALA A 286 3.42 27.81 2.59
C ALA A 286 4.05 26.96 1.48
N ALA A 287 4.70 27.57 0.49
CA ALA A 287 5.33 26.86 -0.62
C ALA A 287 6.38 25.84 -0.12
N GLU A 288 7.15 26.21 0.90
CA GLU A 288 8.15 25.34 1.54
C GLU A 288 7.51 24.11 2.19
N GLN A 289 6.33 24.29 2.78
CA GLN A 289 5.57 23.14 3.36
C GLN A 289 5.10 22.19 2.26
N ILE A 290 4.63 22.70 1.13
CA ILE A 290 4.26 21.88 -0.04
C ILE A 290 5.47 21.09 -0.56
N VAL A 291 6.62 21.74 -0.69
CA VAL A 291 7.88 21.09 -1.11
C VAL A 291 8.32 20.03 -0.09
N PHE A 292 8.22 20.35 1.19
CA PHE A 292 8.53 19.42 2.28
C PHE A 292 7.61 18.18 2.25
N LEU A 293 6.31 18.36 2.06
CA LEU A 293 5.36 17.26 1.90
C LEU A 293 5.76 16.37 0.73
N TYR A 294 6.09 16.97 -0.43
CA TYR A 294 6.51 16.19 -1.58
C TYR A 294 7.85 15.45 -1.34
N LYS A 295 8.79 16.06 -0.63
CA LYS A 295 10.04 15.40 -0.25
C LYS A 295 9.77 14.15 0.61
N ASN A 296 8.78 14.21 1.51
CA ASN A 296 8.39 13.08 2.36
C ASN A 296 7.67 11.94 1.60
N ARG A 297 7.23 12.14 0.35
CA ARG A 297 6.71 11.06 -0.51
C ARG A 297 7.71 9.90 -0.64
N TRP A 298 9.03 10.18 -0.55
CA TRP A 298 10.05 9.14 -0.60
C TRP A 298 9.88 8.03 0.45
N GLN A 299 9.18 8.29 1.51
CA GLN A 299 8.92 7.28 2.57
C GLN A 299 8.16 6.07 2.03
N VAL A 300 7.25 6.24 1.07
CA VAL A 300 6.55 5.10 0.45
C VAL A 300 7.50 4.23 -0.37
N GLU A 301 8.51 4.83 -1.00
CA GLU A 301 9.54 4.07 -1.73
C GLU A 301 10.44 3.28 -0.76
N LEU A 302 10.78 3.86 0.40
CA LEU A 302 11.50 3.14 1.46
C LEU A 302 10.67 1.98 2.03
N PHE A 303 9.37 2.17 2.21
CA PHE A 303 8.45 1.12 2.59
C PHE A 303 8.45 -0.02 1.56
N PHE A 304 8.35 0.27 0.26
CA PHE A 304 8.45 -0.75 -0.78
C PHE A 304 9.80 -1.46 -0.83
N LYS A 305 10.88 -0.72 -0.61
CA LYS A 305 12.23 -1.29 -0.53
C LYS A 305 12.30 -2.30 0.61
N TRP A 306 11.78 -1.92 1.78
CA TRP A 306 11.72 -2.80 2.95
C TRP A 306 10.88 -4.06 2.65
N ILE A 307 9.67 -3.91 2.11
CA ILE A 307 8.81 -5.03 1.72
C ILE A 307 9.56 -5.97 0.76
N LYS A 308 10.14 -5.45 -0.33
CA LYS A 308 10.85 -6.26 -1.32
C LYS A 308 12.06 -6.99 -0.78
N GLN A 309 12.72 -6.44 0.23
CA GLN A 309 13.85 -7.08 0.90
C GLN A 309 13.41 -8.20 1.84
N HIS A 310 12.26 -8.06 2.50
CA HIS A 310 11.80 -8.97 3.55
C HIS A 310 10.73 -9.96 3.06
N LEU A 311 9.88 -9.58 2.08
CA LEU A 311 8.97 -10.51 1.42
C LEU A 311 9.73 -11.34 0.38
N ARG A 312 10.12 -12.55 0.75
CA ARG A 312 10.79 -13.50 -0.17
C ARG A 312 9.80 -14.24 -1.05
N SER A 313 8.94 -13.53 -1.76
CA SER A 313 7.88 -14.09 -2.62
C SER A 313 8.39 -14.85 -3.85
N ARG A 314 9.62 -14.61 -4.29
CA ARG A 314 10.19 -15.21 -5.51
C ARG A 314 10.38 -16.73 -5.45
N HIS A 315 10.47 -17.31 -4.25
CA HIS A 315 10.77 -18.73 -4.06
C HIS A 315 9.70 -19.48 -3.24
N SER A 316 8.70 -18.78 -2.73
CA SER A 316 7.60 -19.46 -2.04
C SER A 316 6.75 -20.17 -3.09
N GLY A 317 6.85 -21.50 -3.15
CA GLY A 317 5.92 -22.35 -3.90
C GLY A 317 4.49 -22.36 -3.30
N VAL A 318 4.15 -21.29 -2.61
CA VAL A 318 2.80 -20.96 -2.14
C VAL A 318 2.11 -20.31 -3.31
N THR A 319 1.22 -21.03 -3.95
CA THR A 319 0.24 -20.48 -4.87
C THR A 319 -0.85 -19.78 -4.04
N PRO A 320 -0.84 -18.45 -3.89
CA PRO A 320 -2.08 -17.79 -3.59
C PRO A 320 -2.91 -17.89 -4.89
N ARG A 321 -3.92 -18.74 -4.91
CA ARG A 321 -5.01 -18.52 -5.85
C ARG A 321 -5.66 -17.22 -5.39
N LEU A 322 -5.38 -16.11 -6.11
CA LEU A 322 -6.28 -14.98 -6.01
C LEU A 322 -7.68 -15.49 -6.37
N PRO A 323 -8.70 -15.08 -5.61
CA PRO A 323 -10.09 -15.42 -5.89
C PRO A 323 -10.44 -15.09 -7.34
N SER A 324 -11.41 -15.81 -7.89
CA SER A 324 -11.94 -15.59 -9.25
C SER A 324 -12.33 -14.14 -9.53
N GLU A 325 -12.65 -13.37 -8.51
CA GLU A 325 -12.96 -11.93 -8.58
C GLU A 325 -11.81 -11.09 -9.14
N TYR A 326 -10.56 -11.39 -8.79
CA TYR A 326 -9.40 -10.71 -9.41
C TYR A 326 -9.05 -11.25 -10.81
N LYS A 327 -9.59 -12.42 -11.19
CA LYS A 327 -9.47 -12.92 -12.56
C LYS A 327 -10.41 -12.21 -13.52
N SER A 328 -11.51 -11.65 -13.05
CA SER A 328 -12.55 -11.00 -13.85
C SER A 328 -12.32 -9.51 -14.10
N MET A 329 -11.34 -8.88 -13.49
CA MET A 329 -10.90 -7.53 -13.90
C MET A 329 -10.12 -7.59 -15.21
N ARG A 330 -10.77 -8.09 -16.26
CA ARG A 330 -10.33 -7.87 -17.62
C ARG A 330 -10.60 -6.41 -18.00
N PRO A 331 -9.74 -5.79 -18.84
CA PRO A 331 -9.89 -4.38 -19.25
C PRO A 331 -11.14 -4.08 -20.12
N SER A 332 -12.08 -4.99 -20.25
CA SER A 332 -13.24 -4.87 -21.17
C SER A 332 -14.41 -4.03 -20.64
N ALA A 333 -14.31 -3.44 -19.44
CA ALA A 333 -15.41 -2.62 -18.90
C ALA A 333 -15.18 -1.10 -19.01
N LEU A 334 -14.13 -0.64 -19.68
CA LEU A 334 -13.83 0.80 -19.84
C LEU A 334 -13.94 1.31 -21.29
N THR A 335 -14.55 0.54 -22.21
CA THR A 335 -14.79 0.97 -23.61
C THR A 335 -16.25 1.10 -23.98
N ALA A 336 -17.10 1.54 -23.07
CA ALA A 336 -18.50 1.82 -23.40
C ALA A 336 -18.97 3.13 -22.77
N SER A 337 -18.40 4.25 -23.22
CA SER A 337 -19.10 5.55 -23.27
C SER A 337 -18.28 6.55 -24.09
N SER A 338 -18.27 6.33 -25.41
CA SER A 338 -18.00 7.39 -26.38
C SER A 338 -18.89 7.13 -27.59
N GLN A 339 -20.13 7.55 -27.48
CA GLN A 339 -20.94 8.03 -28.58
C GLN A 339 -21.50 9.39 -28.22
#